data_90a8f120d41efa821af45deee9eee704
#
_entry.id   90a8f120d41efa821af45deee9eee704
#
_cell.length_a   1.000
_cell.length_b   1.000
_cell.length_c   1.000
_cell.angle_alpha   90.00
_cell.angle_beta   90.00
_cell.angle_gamma   90.00
#
_symmetry.space_group_name_H-M   'P 1'
#
loop_
_entity.id
_entity.type
_entity.pdbx_description
1 polymer ?
#
loop_
_entity_poly.entity_id
_entity_poly.type
_entity_poly.pdbx_seq_one_letter_code
_entity_poly.pdbx_strand_id
1 'polypeptide(L)'
;PDDRVTSSADIGEDYLHDEAIGIFGVRPAAMVSPRSTNEVAAVLAWADRSGTTVTARGAGTGLSGGAVPDAAGILLSTDAMADIIEIDTDNSMAVVGPGVRLDQLDEALAPLGLVYPVFPGEYSSSLGGNVATNAGGMRAVKYGVTRHHVLGVEAVLASGEVIRPGGKFVKATTGYD
;
A
#
# COMPACT_ATOMS: atom_id res chain seq x y z
N PRO A 1 -7.14 16.44 -10.85
CA PRO A 1 -7.00 17.74 -10.20
C PRO A 1 -5.49 18.06 -10.02
N ASP A 2 -5.11 19.33 -10.17
CA ASP A 2 -3.71 19.72 -10.12
C ASP A 2 -3.08 19.48 -8.75
N ASP A 3 -3.89 19.40 -7.69
CA ASP A 3 -3.48 19.10 -6.32
C ASP A 3 -3.10 17.63 -6.06
N ARG A 4 -3.21 16.77 -7.07
CA ARG A 4 -2.80 15.35 -7.01
C ARG A 4 -1.46 15.08 -7.66
N VAL A 5 -0.93 16.02 -8.41
CA VAL A 5 0.30 15.84 -9.21
C VAL A 5 1.38 16.77 -8.69
N THR A 6 2.51 16.17 -8.32
CA THR A 6 3.72 16.90 -7.93
C THR A 6 4.72 16.82 -9.07
N SER A 7 5.25 17.96 -9.49
CA SER A 7 6.24 17.99 -10.56
C SER A 7 7.56 17.35 -10.11
N SER A 8 8.34 16.85 -11.06
CA SER A 8 9.63 16.21 -10.76
C SER A 8 10.53 17.05 -9.83
N ALA A 9 10.58 18.36 -10.03
CA ALA A 9 11.43 19.25 -9.25
C ALA A 9 10.99 19.41 -7.78
N ASP A 10 9.69 19.23 -7.51
CA ASP A 10 9.08 19.45 -6.20
C ASP A 10 8.95 18.17 -5.37
N ILE A 11 9.31 17.00 -5.93
CA ILE A 11 9.30 15.72 -5.21
C ILE A 11 10.39 15.72 -4.15
N GLY A 12 9.99 15.45 -2.89
CA GLY A 12 10.93 15.34 -1.77
C GLY A 12 11.91 14.17 -1.94
N GLU A 13 13.12 14.33 -1.40
CA GLU A 13 14.18 13.30 -1.50
C GLU A 13 13.74 11.96 -0.89
N ASP A 14 12.93 11.96 0.16
CA ASP A 14 12.41 10.76 0.82
C ASP A 14 11.58 9.87 -0.12
N TYR A 15 11.06 10.42 -1.21
CA TYR A 15 10.30 9.67 -2.21
C TYR A 15 11.18 9.00 -3.28
N LEU A 16 12.48 9.27 -3.29
CA LEU A 16 13.40 8.76 -4.31
C LEU A 16 14.05 7.42 -3.95
N HIS A 17 13.89 6.97 -2.71
CA HIS A 17 14.48 5.73 -2.22
C HIS A 17 13.52 4.99 -1.28
N ASP A 18 13.79 3.74 -1.03
CA ASP A 18 13.28 2.97 0.11
C ASP A 18 14.47 2.62 1.05
N GLU A 19 14.30 1.67 1.97
CA GLU A 19 15.34 1.27 2.91
C GLU A 19 16.31 0.20 2.33
N ALA A 20 16.26 -0.04 1.02
CA ALA A 20 17.16 -0.99 0.35
C ALA A 20 18.59 -0.44 0.29
N ILE A 21 19.55 -1.22 0.82
CA ILE A 21 20.96 -0.82 0.86
C ILE A 21 21.55 -0.85 -0.55
N GLY A 22 22.17 0.27 -0.96
CA GLY A 22 22.90 0.37 -2.23
C GLY A 22 22.02 0.54 -3.45
N ILE A 23 20.72 0.72 -3.29
CA ILE A 23 19.80 1.10 -4.36
C ILE A 23 19.58 2.60 -4.27
N PHE A 24 19.99 3.33 -5.29
CA PHE A 24 19.81 4.77 -5.37
C PHE A 24 18.70 5.08 -6.36
N GLY A 25 17.72 5.83 -5.87
CA GLY A 25 16.60 6.26 -6.69
C GLY A 25 17.02 7.35 -7.67
N VAL A 26 16.24 7.43 -8.72
CA VAL A 26 16.27 8.52 -9.67
C VAL A 26 14.99 9.32 -9.53
N ARG A 27 15.05 10.60 -9.87
CA ARG A 27 13.90 11.48 -9.79
C ARG A 27 12.90 11.12 -10.90
N PRO A 28 11.65 10.73 -10.57
CA PRO A 28 10.66 10.38 -11.59
C PRO A 28 10.17 11.63 -12.34
N ALA A 29 9.48 11.43 -13.45
CA ALA A 29 8.90 12.51 -14.24
C ALA A 29 7.83 13.31 -13.45
N ALA A 30 7.06 12.61 -12.63
CA ALA A 30 6.07 13.20 -11.71
C ALA A 30 5.73 12.23 -10.58
N MET A 31 5.15 12.77 -9.51
CA MET A 31 4.49 11.96 -8.49
C MET A 31 2.99 12.25 -8.51
N VAL A 32 2.19 11.19 -8.36
CA VAL A 32 0.73 11.28 -8.25
C VAL A 32 0.30 10.72 -6.90
N SER A 33 -0.52 11.48 -6.17
CA SER A 33 -1.05 11.12 -4.86
C SER A 33 -2.58 10.99 -4.92
N PRO A 34 -3.11 9.85 -5.42
CA PRO A 34 -4.54 9.61 -5.51
C PRO A 34 -5.18 9.52 -4.12
N ARG A 35 -6.48 9.83 -4.05
CA ARG A 35 -7.30 9.72 -2.82
C ARG A 35 -8.42 8.69 -2.95
N SER A 36 -8.52 8.02 -4.10
CA SER A 36 -9.54 7.02 -4.34
C SER A 36 -9.09 5.96 -5.33
N THR A 37 -9.72 4.79 -5.28
CA THR A 37 -9.55 3.71 -6.25
C THR A 37 -9.78 4.17 -7.68
N ASN A 38 -10.78 5.04 -7.90
CA ASN A 38 -11.07 5.57 -9.24
C ASN A 38 -9.93 6.45 -9.78
N GLU A 39 -9.29 7.25 -8.92
CA GLU A 39 -8.12 8.05 -9.30
C GLU A 39 -6.93 7.14 -9.64
N VAL A 40 -6.69 6.09 -8.85
CA VAL A 40 -5.66 5.07 -9.14
C VAL A 40 -5.93 4.41 -10.48
N ALA A 41 -7.17 3.97 -10.73
CA ALA A 41 -7.59 3.32 -11.97
C ALA A 41 -7.38 4.23 -13.19
N ALA A 42 -7.72 5.51 -13.07
CA ALA A 42 -7.52 6.48 -14.14
C ALA A 42 -6.01 6.68 -14.47
N VAL A 43 -5.16 6.76 -13.44
CA VAL A 43 -3.70 6.90 -13.61
C VAL A 43 -3.12 5.67 -14.29
N LEU A 44 -3.44 4.46 -13.80
CA LEU A 44 -2.92 3.21 -14.35
C LEU A 44 -3.40 2.99 -15.79
N ALA A 45 -4.69 3.21 -16.09
CA ALA A 45 -5.22 3.11 -17.44
C ALA A 45 -4.57 4.13 -18.41
N TRP A 46 -4.22 5.31 -17.93
CA TRP A 46 -3.47 6.28 -18.74
C TRP A 46 -2.04 5.81 -18.97
N ALA A 47 -1.36 5.33 -17.94
CA ALA A 47 0.02 4.87 -18.01
C ALA A 47 0.15 3.67 -18.95
N ASP A 48 -0.78 2.70 -18.89
CA ASP A 48 -0.84 1.55 -19.79
C ASP A 48 -0.95 1.98 -21.26
N ARG A 49 -1.87 2.89 -21.57
CA ARG A 49 -2.05 3.41 -22.95
C ARG A 49 -0.86 4.22 -23.45
N SER A 50 -0.15 4.92 -22.59
CA SER A 50 1.01 5.76 -22.96
C SER A 50 2.33 5.01 -22.93
N GLY A 51 2.36 3.77 -22.40
CA GLY A 51 3.60 3.03 -22.18
C GLY A 51 4.48 3.65 -21.08
N THR A 52 3.88 4.40 -20.15
CA THR A 52 4.60 5.05 -19.03
C THR A 52 4.74 4.07 -17.89
N THR A 53 5.96 3.92 -17.36
CA THR A 53 6.20 3.09 -16.16
C THR A 53 5.59 3.72 -14.93
N VAL A 54 5.06 2.89 -14.02
CA VAL A 54 4.50 3.32 -12.73
C VAL A 54 5.18 2.55 -11.61
N THR A 55 5.73 3.27 -10.65
CA THR A 55 6.21 2.72 -9.39
C THR A 55 5.21 3.03 -8.30
N ALA A 56 4.58 1.99 -7.73
CA ALA A 56 3.70 2.17 -6.58
C ALA A 56 4.51 2.31 -5.30
N ARG A 57 4.15 3.29 -4.45
CA ARG A 57 4.81 3.55 -3.18
C ARG A 57 3.78 3.67 -2.05
N GLY A 58 3.97 2.88 -1.00
CA GLY A 58 3.41 3.13 0.32
C GLY A 58 4.37 4.00 1.15
N ALA A 59 4.63 3.64 2.39
CA ALA A 59 5.52 4.39 3.28
C ALA A 59 7.02 4.35 2.91
N GLY A 60 7.43 3.54 1.93
CA GLY A 60 8.83 3.45 1.48
C GLY A 60 9.77 2.71 2.41
N THR A 61 9.25 1.93 3.36
CA THR A 61 10.03 1.18 4.35
C THR A 61 10.51 -0.19 3.86
N GLY A 62 10.36 -0.48 2.58
CA GLY A 62 10.78 -1.74 1.95
C GLY A 62 12.29 -1.86 1.84
N LEU A 63 12.80 -3.11 1.85
CA LEU A 63 14.24 -3.42 1.83
C LEU A 63 14.72 -3.98 0.48
N SER A 64 13.88 -3.91 -0.56
CA SER A 64 14.15 -4.60 -1.84
C SER A 64 14.18 -3.67 -3.05
N GLY A 65 14.06 -2.36 -2.86
CA GLY A 65 14.03 -1.39 -3.96
C GLY A 65 12.70 -1.32 -4.72
N GLY A 66 11.65 -1.99 -4.23
CA GLY A 66 10.36 -2.06 -4.92
C GLY A 66 9.59 -0.74 -4.97
N ALA A 67 9.93 0.22 -4.10
CA ALA A 67 9.34 1.56 -4.07
C ALA A 67 10.25 2.62 -4.69
N VAL A 68 11.40 2.24 -5.26
CA VAL A 68 12.34 3.15 -5.89
C VAL A 68 11.87 3.49 -7.31
N PRO A 69 11.66 4.78 -7.62
CA PRO A 69 11.10 5.18 -8.91
C PRO A 69 12.07 5.02 -10.09
N ASP A 70 11.50 4.94 -11.29
CA ASP A 70 12.19 5.04 -12.56
C ASP A 70 12.18 6.50 -13.07
N ALA A 71 13.29 6.94 -13.68
CA ALA A 71 13.48 8.32 -14.15
C ALA A 71 12.44 8.79 -15.18
N ALA A 72 11.99 7.90 -16.06
CA ALA A 72 11.00 8.20 -17.10
C ALA A 72 9.56 7.94 -16.65
N GLY A 73 9.39 7.34 -15.49
CA GLY A 73 8.10 6.90 -14.98
C GLY A 73 7.44 7.92 -14.06
N ILE A 74 6.30 7.53 -13.55
CA ILE A 74 5.60 8.21 -12.47
C ILE A 74 5.67 7.41 -11.18
N LEU A 75 5.77 8.13 -10.05
CA LEU A 75 5.62 7.56 -8.72
C LEU A 75 4.17 7.70 -8.29
N LEU A 76 3.50 6.61 -7.96
CA LEU A 76 2.14 6.60 -7.44
C LEU A 76 2.19 6.38 -5.94
N SER A 77 2.01 7.44 -5.14
CA SER A 77 1.99 7.36 -3.69
C SER A 77 0.59 7.06 -3.16
N THR A 78 0.47 6.09 -2.26
CA THR A 78 -0.79 5.77 -1.58
C THR A 78 -0.97 6.51 -0.26
N ASP A 79 -0.06 7.41 0.13
CA ASP A 79 -0.06 8.10 1.42
C ASP A 79 -1.36 8.86 1.70
N ALA A 80 -1.99 9.41 0.65
CA ALA A 80 -3.26 10.14 0.76
C ALA A 80 -4.50 9.22 0.91
N MET A 81 -4.32 7.89 0.85
CA MET A 81 -5.38 6.89 1.02
C MET A 81 -5.25 6.21 2.39
N ALA A 82 -5.19 7.00 3.47
CA ALA A 82 -4.90 6.57 4.83
C ALA A 82 -6.13 6.52 5.76
N ASP A 83 -7.30 6.24 5.21
CA ASP A 83 -8.53 6.14 5.99
C ASP A 83 -8.72 4.75 6.60
N ILE A 84 -9.06 4.69 7.90
CA ILE A 84 -9.63 3.50 8.53
C ILE A 84 -11.13 3.57 8.28
N ILE A 85 -11.61 2.79 7.30
CA ILE A 85 -12.97 2.88 6.77
C ILE A 85 -13.98 2.24 7.76
N GLU A 86 -13.58 1.12 8.37
CA GLU A 86 -14.44 0.36 9.27
C GLU A 86 -13.60 -0.45 10.26
N ILE A 87 -14.05 -0.53 11.51
CA ILE A 87 -13.59 -1.50 12.50
C ILE A 87 -14.81 -2.27 12.99
N ASP A 88 -14.89 -3.54 12.64
CA ASP A 88 -15.93 -4.48 13.08
C ASP A 88 -15.40 -5.27 14.30
N THR A 89 -15.79 -4.83 15.48
CA THR A 89 -15.34 -5.43 16.74
C THR A 89 -15.91 -6.82 16.97
N ASP A 90 -17.14 -7.07 16.48
CA ASP A 90 -17.83 -8.36 16.68
C ASP A 90 -17.13 -9.49 15.90
N ASN A 91 -16.59 -9.16 14.73
CA ASN A 91 -15.89 -10.12 13.89
C ASN A 91 -14.35 -9.95 13.91
N SER A 92 -13.84 -9.00 14.71
CA SER A 92 -12.40 -8.67 14.77
C SER A 92 -11.79 -8.39 13.39
N MET A 93 -12.47 -7.58 12.59
CA MET A 93 -12.06 -7.18 11.24
C MET A 93 -11.94 -5.67 11.11
N ALA A 94 -11.06 -5.22 10.23
CA ALA A 94 -10.97 -3.82 9.83
C ALA A 94 -10.91 -3.69 8.30
N VAL A 95 -11.51 -2.63 7.77
CA VAL A 95 -11.36 -2.20 6.37
C VAL A 95 -10.58 -0.91 6.37
N VAL A 96 -9.46 -0.92 5.69
CA VAL A 96 -8.49 0.18 5.72
C VAL A 96 -7.99 0.53 4.32
N GLY A 97 -7.66 1.77 4.11
CA GLY A 97 -6.95 2.23 2.92
C GLY A 97 -5.49 1.74 2.88
N PRO A 98 -4.88 1.68 1.69
CA PRO A 98 -3.52 1.15 1.53
C PRO A 98 -2.44 2.02 2.19
N GLY A 99 -2.70 3.32 2.41
CA GLY A 99 -1.80 4.26 3.06
C GLY A 99 -1.88 4.25 4.59
N VAL A 100 -2.82 3.53 5.19
CA VAL A 100 -2.90 3.42 6.67
C VAL A 100 -1.62 2.77 7.19
N ARG A 101 -0.96 3.42 8.16
CA ARG A 101 0.23 2.89 8.81
C ARG A 101 -0.13 2.00 10.00
N LEU A 102 0.83 1.15 10.39
CA LEU A 102 0.65 0.26 11.53
C LEU A 102 0.41 1.01 12.84
N ASP A 103 1.14 2.11 13.07
CA ASP A 103 0.94 2.95 14.25
C ASP A 103 -0.49 3.51 14.33
N GLN A 104 -1.03 4.00 13.22
CA GLN A 104 -2.40 4.50 13.13
C GLN A 104 -3.44 3.41 13.40
N LEU A 105 -3.23 2.20 12.86
CA LEU A 105 -4.12 1.08 13.12
C LEU A 105 -4.05 0.66 14.58
N ASP A 106 -2.85 0.53 15.17
CA ASP A 106 -2.67 0.17 16.58
C ASP A 106 -3.34 1.18 17.51
N GLU A 107 -3.19 2.49 17.25
CA GLU A 107 -3.87 3.55 18.01
C GLU A 107 -5.40 3.43 17.96
N ALA A 108 -5.95 3.08 16.80
CA ALA A 108 -7.39 2.91 16.63
C ALA A 108 -7.93 1.62 17.28
N LEU A 109 -7.14 0.54 17.32
CA LEU A 109 -7.53 -0.75 17.87
C LEU A 109 -7.37 -0.85 19.39
N ALA A 110 -6.39 -0.18 19.97
CA ALA A 110 -6.04 -0.28 21.39
C ALA A 110 -7.22 0.03 22.35
N PRO A 111 -8.02 1.10 22.14
CA PRO A 111 -9.18 1.38 22.98
C PRO A 111 -10.28 0.31 22.93
N LEU A 112 -10.29 -0.49 21.84
CA LEU A 112 -11.26 -1.55 21.60
C LEU A 112 -10.80 -2.92 22.12
N GLY A 113 -9.60 -2.98 22.72
CA GLY A 113 -9.00 -4.23 23.18
C GLY A 113 -8.57 -5.16 22.04
N LEU A 114 -8.42 -4.66 20.83
CA LEU A 114 -7.99 -5.39 19.64
C LEU A 114 -6.52 -5.11 19.34
N VAL A 115 -5.88 -6.02 18.59
CA VAL A 115 -4.50 -5.90 18.15
C VAL A 115 -4.33 -6.47 16.75
N TYR A 116 -3.57 -5.79 15.91
CA TYR A 116 -3.04 -6.36 14.66
C TYR A 116 -1.66 -6.96 14.96
N PRO A 117 -1.50 -8.31 14.88
CA PRO A 117 -0.33 -8.96 15.47
C PRO A 117 0.93 -8.91 14.59
N VAL A 118 0.81 -8.55 13.32
CA VAL A 118 1.95 -8.51 12.39
C VAL A 118 2.78 -7.25 12.64
N PHE A 119 4.06 -7.44 12.92
CA PHE A 119 5.00 -6.35 13.13
C PHE A 119 6.28 -6.60 12.33
N PRO A 120 6.43 -5.99 11.15
CA PRO A 120 7.60 -6.21 10.27
C PRO A 120 8.89 -5.54 10.74
N GLY A 121 8.88 -4.83 11.87
CA GLY A 121 10.02 -4.13 12.42
C GLY A 121 9.90 -2.61 12.32
N GLU A 122 8.90 -2.11 11.59
CA GLU A 122 8.68 -0.68 11.36
C GLU A 122 7.20 -0.32 11.50
N TYR A 123 6.86 0.53 12.47
CA TYR A 123 5.49 0.96 12.72
C TYR A 123 4.98 1.98 11.71
N SER A 124 5.86 2.72 11.05
CA SER A 124 5.50 3.65 9.98
C SER A 124 5.15 2.95 8.66
N SER A 125 5.35 1.64 8.56
CA SER A 125 5.02 0.89 7.35
C SER A 125 3.52 0.94 7.04
N SER A 126 3.16 1.10 5.76
CA SER A 126 1.78 1.14 5.30
C SER A 126 1.21 -0.26 5.10
N LEU A 127 -0.09 -0.44 5.37
CA LEU A 127 -0.75 -1.74 5.22
C LEU A 127 -0.80 -2.21 3.77
N GLY A 128 -0.99 -1.31 2.80
CA GLY A 128 -0.88 -1.66 1.38
C GLY A 128 0.50 -2.18 1.00
N GLY A 129 1.56 -1.54 1.52
CA GLY A 129 2.95 -2.00 1.36
C GLY A 129 3.18 -3.36 2.01
N ASN A 130 2.65 -3.59 3.22
CA ASN A 130 2.76 -4.87 3.91
C ASN A 130 2.05 -6.01 3.15
N VAL A 131 0.91 -5.72 2.54
CA VAL A 131 0.21 -6.69 1.67
C VAL A 131 1.04 -6.98 0.42
N ALA A 132 1.54 -5.96 -0.26
CA ALA A 132 2.30 -6.10 -1.50
C ALA A 132 3.58 -6.94 -1.33
N THR A 133 4.24 -6.84 -0.18
CA THR A 133 5.48 -7.56 0.12
C THR A 133 5.27 -8.80 0.97
N ASN A 134 4.02 -9.08 1.39
CA ASN A 134 3.70 -10.11 2.37
C ASN A 134 4.57 -9.98 3.64
N ALA A 135 4.62 -8.77 4.19
CA ALA A 135 5.51 -8.43 5.29
C ALA A 135 5.31 -9.35 6.50
N GLY A 136 6.41 -9.77 7.10
CA GLY A 136 6.44 -10.63 8.28
C GLY A 136 6.98 -9.90 9.51
N GLY A 137 8.06 -10.41 10.08
CA GLY A 137 8.80 -9.77 11.16
C GLY A 137 8.89 -10.64 12.42
N MET A 138 9.23 -10.02 13.54
CA MET A 138 9.63 -10.70 14.76
C MET A 138 8.55 -11.58 15.40
N ARG A 139 7.27 -11.30 15.13
CA ARG A 139 6.14 -12.07 15.66
C ARG A 139 5.63 -13.16 14.69
N ALA A 140 6.21 -13.26 13.48
CA ALA A 140 5.69 -14.10 12.40
C ALA A 140 5.72 -15.61 12.72
N VAL A 141 6.67 -16.07 13.54
CA VAL A 141 6.72 -17.49 13.97
C VAL A 141 5.45 -17.89 14.71
N LYS A 142 4.87 -16.98 15.52
CA LYS A 142 3.65 -17.26 16.29
C LYS A 142 2.38 -16.91 15.52
N TYR A 143 2.37 -15.74 14.89
CA TYR A 143 1.11 -15.19 14.36
C TYR A 143 1.01 -15.29 12.85
N GLY A 144 2.07 -15.66 12.17
CA GLY A 144 2.12 -15.66 10.70
C GLY A 144 2.53 -14.29 10.13
N VAL A 145 2.49 -14.21 8.83
CA VAL A 145 2.81 -13.01 8.04
C VAL A 145 1.53 -12.33 7.56
N THR A 146 1.62 -11.18 6.92
CA THR A 146 0.50 -10.33 6.49
C THR A 146 -0.61 -11.11 5.78
N ARG A 147 -0.29 -12.01 4.84
CA ARG A 147 -1.29 -12.78 4.07
C ARG A 147 -2.26 -13.58 4.95
N HIS A 148 -1.84 -14.02 6.13
CA HIS A 148 -2.70 -14.79 7.05
C HIS A 148 -3.76 -13.94 7.74
N HIS A 149 -3.65 -12.63 7.64
CA HIS A 149 -4.55 -11.65 8.26
C HIS A 149 -5.35 -10.84 7.23
N VAL A 150 -5.19 -11.12 5.94
CA VAL A 150 -5.91 -10.45 4.86
C VAL A 150 -7.04 -11.35 4.37
N LEU A 151 -8.27 -10.90 4.50
CA LEU A 151 -9.47 -11.63 4.06
C LEU A 151 -9.88 -11.26 2.63
N GLY A 152 -9.54 -10.07 2.19
CA GLY A 152 -9.81 -9.58 0.85
C GLY A 152 -9.10 -8.28 0.58
N VAL A 153 -8.97 -7.95 -0.69
CA VAL A 153 -8.36 -6.71 -1.15
C VAL A 153 -9.19 -6.10 -2.27
N GLU A 154 -9.13 -4.78 -2.39
CA GLU A 154 -9.47 -4.08 -3.61
C GLU A 154 -8.16 -3.73 -4.30
N ALA A 155 -7.97 -4.18 -5.52
CA ALA A 155 -6.75 -3.97 -6.29
C ALA A 155 -7.06 -3.39 -7.67
N VAL A 156 -6.16 -2.56 -8.17
CA VAL A 156 -6.24 -2.00 -9.51
C VAL A 156 -5.14 -2.63 -10.36
N LEU A 157 -5.53 -3.26 -11.45
CA LEU A 157 -4.61 -3.85 -12.42
C LEU A 157 -3.93 -2.77 -13.26
N ALA A 158 -2.86 -3.12 -13.95
CA ALA A 158 -2.14 -2.18 -14.82
C ALA A 158 -3.05 -1.57 -15.90
N SER A 159 -4.06 -2.31 -16.37
CA SER A 159 -5.10 -1.82 -17.30
C SER A 159 -6.04 -0.74 -16.72
N GLY A 160 -6.00 -0.53 -15.41
CA GLY A 160 -6.96 0.29 -14.67
C GLY A 160 -8.23 -0.46 -14.24
N GLU A 161 -8.34 -1.76 -14.53
CA GLU A 161 -9.45 -2.59 -14.06
C GLU A 161 -9.37 -2.78 -12.54
N VAL A 162 -10.52 -2.64 -11.86
CA VAL A 162 -10.61 -2.84 -10.41
C VAL A 162 -11.12 -4.25 -10.13
N ILE A 163 -10.37 -5.00 -9.35
CA ILE A 163 -10.74 -6.34 -8.91
C ILE A 163 -10.91 -6.39 -7.38
N ARG A 164 -11.76 -7.29 -6.89
CA ARG A 164 -12.04 -7.46 -5.45
C ARG A 164 -11.99 -8.93 -5.06
N PRO A 165 -10.80 -9.55 -5.05
CA PRO A 165 -10.65 -10.93 -4.58
C PRO A 165 -10.81 -11.00 -3.06
N GLY A 166 -11.45 -12.08 -2.57
CA GLY A 166 -11.74 -12.28 -1.17
C GLY A 166 -12.93 -11.48 -0.67
N GLY A 167 -13.02 -11.29 0.65
CA GLY A 167 -14.12 -10.57 1.30
C GLY A 167 -14.17 -10.83 2.80
N LYS A 168 -15.18 -10.28 3.48
CA LYS A 168 -15.41 -10.47 4.93
C LYS A 168 -15.96 -11.87 5.25
N PHE A 169 -15.24 -12.92 4.89
CA PHE A 169 -15.59 -14.30 5.19
C PHE A 169 -14.33 -15.10 5.53
N VAL A 170 -14.45 -15.98 6.52
CA VAL A 170 -13.33 -16.77 7.06
C VAL A 170 -12.89 -17.88 6.11
N LYS A 171 -13.77 -18.33 5.23
CA LYS A 171 -13.49 -19.45 4.32
C LYS A 171 -13.89 -19.13 2.89
N ALA A 172 -12.91 -19.14 2.00
CA ALA A 172 -13.11 -19.16 0.56
C ALA A 172 -12.91 -20.58 0.03
N THR A 173 -13.94 -21.13 -0.65
CA THR A 173 -13.90 -22.49 -1.21
C THR A 173 -13.61 -22.50 -2.71
N THR A 174 -13.61 -21.35 -3.35
CA THR A 174 -13.41 -21.18 -4.79
C THR A 174 -12.28 -20.20 -5.06
N GLY A 175 -11.32 -20.60 -5.87
CA GLY A 175 -10.21 -19.77 -6.32
C GLY A 175 -8.99 -19.81 -5.40
N TYR A 176 -7.98 -19.06 -5.82
CA TYR A 176 -6.73 -18.92 -5.09
C TYR A 176 -6.75 -17.66 -4.22
N ASP A 177 -5.94 -17.72 -3.18
CA ASP A 177 -5.60 -16.58 -2.34
C ASP A 177 -4.67 -15.60 -3.09
#